data_941b469d088772695312b1d8e2039421
#
_entry.id   941b469d088772695312b1d8e2039421
#
_cell.length_a   1.000
_cell.length_b   1.000
_cell.length_c   1.000
_cell.angle_alpha   90.00
_cell.angle_beta   90.00
_cell.angle_gamma   90.00
#
_symmetry.space_group_name_H-M   'P 1'
#
loop_
_entity.id
_entity.type
_entity.pdbx_description
1 polymer ?
#
loop_
_entity_poly.entity_id
_entity_poly.type
_entity_poly.pdbx_seq_one_letter_code
_entity_poly.pdbx_strand_id
1 'polypeptide(L)'
;RLGLIAPGERLPAERELASMLKVSRDTVRDALATLVEANYVVSRRGRTGGTFVALELPVKSTLPPQREELGEADVEDNAVLRRVVEVGAAREAAGRELSAEERAALAGALAACTESSDVDHRRLDSRLHLLIAELSGSQSLVPIVANARTRVNALLDEIPMLRPNLAHSDAQHAAIVTAILSGQPDAAATAMLEHIEGSTALLRG
;
A
#
# COMPACT_ATOMS: atom_id res chain seq x y z
N ARG A 1 -2.38 4.84 -6.11
CA ARG A 1 -2.35 3.37 -6.21
C ARG A 1 -2.37 2.66 -4.86
N LEU A 2 -1.74 3.20 -3.82
CA LEU A 2 -1.67 2.57 -2.49
C LEU A 2 -2.91 2.83 -1.61
N GLY A 3 -3.87 3.64 -2.03
CA GLY A 3 -5.10 3.91 -1.29
C GLY A 3 -4.91 4.65 0.04
N LEU A 4 -3.80 5.37 0.22
CA LEU A 4 -3.54 6.17 1.41
C LEU A 4 -4.58 7.28 1.62
N ILE A 5 -5.12 7.79 0.53
CA ILE A 5 -6.21 8.77 0.50
C ILE A 5 -7.28 8.17 -0.39
N ALA A 6 -8.50 8.04 0.11
CA ALA A 6 -9.58 7.38 -0.62
C ALA A 6 -10.07 8.21 -1.81
N PRO A 7 -10.66 7.58 -2.85
CA PRO A 7 -11.34 8.30 -3.92
C PRO A 7 -12.38 9.27 -3.37
N GLY A 8 -12.36 10.51 -3.86
CA GLY A 8 -13.21 11.60 -3.39
C GLY A 8 -12.71 12.33 -2.15
N GLU A 9 -11.73 11.84 -1.44
CA GLU A 9 -11.13 12.52 -0.30
C GLU A 9 -10.24 13.69 -0.72
N ARG A 10 -10.12 14.66 0.17
CA ARG A 10 -9.32 15.87 -0.04
C ARG A 10 -7.87 15.61 0.35
N LEU A 11 -6.94 15.98 -0.53
CA LEU A 11 -5.53 16.03 -0.22
C LEU A 11 -5.22 17.14 0.82
N PRO A 12 -4.18 17.00 1.64
CA PRO A 12 -3.65 18.09 2.44
C PRO A 12 -3.34 19.32 1.56
N ALA A 13 -3.38 20.51 2.14
CA ALA A 13 -3.08 21.73 1.40
C ALA A 13 -1.63 21.72 0.87
N GLU A 14 -1.37 22.40 -0.26
CA GLU A 14 -0.03 22.48 -0.88
C GLU A 14 1.06 22.83 0.14
N ARG A 15 0.76 23.73 1.08
CA ARG A 15 1.70 24.12 2.13
C ARG A 15 2.02 22.99 3.07
N GLU A 16 1.02 22.19 3.42
CA GLU A 16 1.17 21.03 4.31
C GLU A 16 1.94 19.93 3.60
N LEU A 17 1.60 19.63 2.34
CA LEU A 17 2.34 18.68 1.52
C LEU A 17 3.80 19.08 1.35
N ALA A 18 4.08 20.35 1.09
CA ALA A 18 5.45 20.86 0.98
C ALA A 18 6.25 20.66 2.28
N SER A 19 5.62 20.91 3.42
CA SER A 19 6.23 20.68 4.73
C SER A 19 6.45 19.19 5.01
N MET A 20 5.47 18.34 4.75
CA MET A 20 5.55 16.88 4.96
C MET A 20 6.61 16.24 4.08
N LEU A 21 6.67 16.64 2.81
CA LEU A 21 7.59 16.08 1.81
C LEU A 21 8.96 16.76 1.80
N LYS A 22 9.15 17.83 2.59
CA LYS A 22 10.39 18.64 2.66
C LYS A 22 10.84 19.16 1.29
N VAL A 23 9.89 19.61 0.48
CA VAL A 23 10.13 20.19 -0.86
C VAL A 23 9.54 21.60 -0.95
N SER A 24 9.80 22.31 -2.06
CA SER A 24 9.20 23.63 -2.30
C SER A 24 7.71 23.53 -2.61
N ARG A 25 6.96 24.59 -2.36
CA ARG A 25 5.54 24.67 -2.73
C ARG A 25 5.34 24.60 -4.24
N ASP A 26 6.27 25.15 -5.02
CA ASP A 26 6.21 25.10 -6.48
C ASP A 26 6.39 23.65 -6.98
N THR A 27 7.32 22.89 -6.39
CA THR A 27 7.48 21.45 -6.67
C THR A 27 6.19 20.67 -6.40
N VAL A 28 5.50 20.95 -5.28
CA VAL A 28 4.21 20.31 -4.97
C VAL A 28 3.14 20.70 -6.00
N ARG A 29 3.10 21.98 -6.39
CA ARG A 29 2.13 22.47 -7.38
C ARG A 29 2.33 21.81 -8.73
N ASP A 30 3.56 21.69 -9.20
CA ASP A 30 3.90 21.03 -10.47
C ASP A 30 3.52 19.54 -10.44
N ALA A 31 3.83 18.87 -9.33
CA ALA A 31 3.42 17.47 -9.14
C ALA A 31 1.90 17.30 -9.14
N LEU A 32 1.17 18.19 -8.45
CA LEU A 32 -0.30 18.16 -8.44
C LEU A 32 -0.89 18.46 -9.83
N ALA A 33 -0.30 19.37 -10.60
CA ALA A 33 -0.71 19.64 -11.97
C ALA A 33 -0.58 18.40 -12.86
N THR A 34 0.55 17.70 -12.76
CA THR A 34 0.76 16.44 -13.48
C THR A 34 -0.28 15.37 -13.08
N LEU A 35 -0.63 15.28 -11.79
CA LEU A 35 -1.67 14.35 -11.31
C LEU A 35 -3.08 14.74 -11.79
N VAL A 36 -3.35 16.05 -11.96
CA VAL A 36 -4.61 16.53 -12.54
C VAL A 36 -4.70 16.16 -14.03
N GLU A 37 -3.62 16.38 -14.79
CA GLU A 37 -3.55 16.01 -16.21
C GLU A 37 -3.73 14.51 -16.42
N ALA A 38 -3.18 13.71 -15.50
CA ALA A 38 -3.30 12.26 -15.52
C ALA A 38 -4.62 11.72 -14.92
N ASN A 39 -5.55 12.62 -14.54
CA ASN A 39 -6.84 12.28 -13.93
C ASN A 39 -6.79 11.50 -12.60
N TYR A 40 -5.68 11.57 -11.86
CA TYR A 40 -5.59 10.99 -10.51
C TYR A 40 -6.22 11.87 -9.46
N VAL A 41 -6.23 13.19 -9.67
CA VAL A 41 -6.82 14.16 -8.77
C VAL A 41 -7.61 15.21 -9.52
N VAL A 42 -8.56 15.86 -8.83
CA VAL A 42 -9.41 16.92 -9.37
C VAL A 42 -9.24 18.16 -8.50
N SER A 43 -8.93 19.31 -9.11
CA SER A 43 -8.88 20.60 -8.43
C SER A 43 -10.24 21.29 -8.46
N ARG A 44 -10.74 21.69 -7.29
CA ARG A 44 -11.98 22.47 -7.14
C ARG A 44 -11.66 23.84 -6.59
N ARG A 45 -12.23 24.89 -7.17
CA ARG A 45 -12.08 26.29 -6.74
C ARG A 45 -13.17 26.66 -5.72
N GLY A 46 -12.92 27.70 -4.93
CA GLY A 46 -13.91 28.28 -4.00
C GLY A 46 -13.60 28.02 -2.53
N ARG A 47 -14.51 28.46 -1.64
CA ARG A 47 -14.35 28.40 -0.18
C ARG A 47 -14.14 26.97 0.36
N THR A 48 -14.77 26.00 -0.28
CA THR A 48 -14.61 24.56 0.01
C THR A 48 -13.68 23.87 -1.00
N GLY A 49 -12.91 24.64 -1.75
CA GLY A 49 -12.01 24.17 -2.79
C GLY A 49 -10.82 23.37 -2.23
N GLY A 50 -10.04 22.82 -3.13
CA GLY A 50 -8.87 22.00 -2.84
C GLY A 50 -8.61 20.99 -3.93
N THR A 51 -7.63 20.15 -3.71
CA THR A 51 -7.33 19.01 -4.58
C THR A 51 -7.91 17.75 -3.93
N PHE A 52 -8.64 16.97 -4.70
CA PHE A 52 -9.33 15.75 -4.27
C PHE A 52 -8.87 14.58 -5.10
N VAL A 53 -8.79 13.40 -4.53
CA VAL A 53 -8.57 12.16 -5.29
C VAL A 53 -9.76 11.95 -6.23
N ALA A 54 -9.50 11.59 -7.49
CA ALA A 54 -10.57 11.31 -8.44
C ALA A 54 -11.45 10.15 -7.95
N LEU A 55 -12.76 10.22 -8.17
CA LEU A 55 -13.68 9.15 -7.78
C LEU A 55 -13.42 7.87 -8.59
N GLU A 56 -13.11 8.04 -9.88
CA GLU A 56 -12.69 6.96 -10.76
C GLU A 56 -11.21 7.17 -11.10
N LEU A 57 -10.37 6.28 -10.62
CA LEU A 57 -8.93 6.33 -10.90
C LEU A 57 -8.65 5.74 -12.28
N PRO A 58 -7.66 6.27 -13.04
CA PRO A 58 -7.27 5.70 -14.31
C PRO A 58 -6.87 4.23 -14.17
N VAL A 59 -7.46 3.37 -14.97
CA VAL A 59 -7.16 1.92 -14.99
C VAL A 59 -5.74 1.67 -15.50
N LYS A 60 -5.24 2.52 -16.42
CA LYS A 60 -3.84 2.51 -16.88
C LYS A 60 -3.18 3.83 -16.50
N SER A 61 -1.95 3.76 -16.00
CA SER A 61 -1.14 4.96 -15.76
C SER A 61 -0.96 5.71 -17.08
N THR A 62 -1.51 6.94 -17.15
CA THR A 62 -1.20 7.89 -18.22
C THR A 62 0.07 8.68 -17.93
N LEU A 63 0.66 8.49 -16.74
CA LEU A 63 2.00 8.99 -16.45
C LEU A 63 2.99 8.28 -17.36
N PRO A 64 3.95 9.00 -17.96
CA PRO A 64 5.00 8.34 -18.73
C PRO A 64 5.62 7.24 -17.86
N PRO A 65 5.76 6.03 -18.37
CA PRO A 65 6.39 4.99 -17.61
C PRO A 65 7.84 5.46 -17.34
N GLN A 66 8.18 5.65 -16.08
CA GLN A 66 9.56 5.42 -15.67
C GLN A 66 9.74 3.89 -15.69
N ARG A 67 9.61 3.31 -16.88
CA ARG A 67 9.93 1.92 -17.13
C ARG A 67 11.45 1.85 -17.29
N GLU A 68 12.13 1.73 -16.19
CA GLU A 68 13.23 0.77 -16.15
C GLU A 68 12.55 -0.59 -16.36
N GLU A 69 13.00 -1.37 -17.32
CA GLU A 69 12.52 -2.73 -17.50
C GLU A 69 12.83 -3.48 -16.21
N LEU A 70 11.78 -3.72 -15.41
CA LEU A 70 11.92 -4.41 -14.13
C LEU A 70 12.27 -5.87 -14.44
N GLY A 71 13.46 -6.27 -14.04
CA GLY A 71 14.01 -7.61 -14.29
C GLY A 71 14.00 -8.50 -13.04
N GLU A 72 14.53 -9.70 -13.18
CA GLU A 72 14.66 -10.66 -12.07
C GLU A 72 15.43 -10.10 -10.87
N ALA A 73 16.45 -9.27 -11.13
CA ALA A 73 17.21 -8.58 -10.09
C ALA A 73 16.32 -7.62 -9.24
N ASP A 74 15.34 -6.95 -9.87
CA ASP A 74 14.41 -6.06 -9.17
C ASP A 74 13.41 -6.85 -8.30
N VAL A 75 13.00 -8.03 -8.77
CA VAL A 75 12.15 -8.95 -8.00
C VAL A 75 12.87 -9.36 -6.71
N GLU A 76 14.15 -9.78 -6.81
CA GLU A 76 14.92 -10.22 -5.65
C GLU A 76 15.25 -9.07 -4.69
N ASP A 77 15.70 -7.91 -5.20
CA ASP A 77 15.96 -6.74 -4.37
C ASP A 77 14.70 -6.31 -3.59
N ASN A 78 13.56 -6.25 -4.27
CA ASN A 78 12.30 -5.90 -3.60
C ASN A 78 11.86 -6.98 -2.61
N ALA A 79 12.08 -8.27 -2.90
CA ALA A 79 11.76 -9.35 -1.97
C ALA A 79 12.63 -9.27 -0.69
N VAL A 80 13.92 -8.97 -0.83
CA VAL A 80 14.81 -8.73 0.34
C VAL A 80 14.31 -7.54 1.16
N LEU A 81 14.01 -6.41 0.51
CA LEU A 81 13.49 -5.23 1.21
C LEU A 81 12.20 -5.57 1.97
N ARG A 82 11.25 -6.24 1.34
CA ARG A 82 9.98 -6.62 1.96
C ARG A 82 10.19 -7.57 3.14
N ARG A 83 11.04 -8.59 3.01
CA ARG A 83 11.39 -9.50 4.12
C ARG A 83 11.91 -8.74 5.35
N VAL A 84 12.71 -7.70 5.14
CA VAL A 84 13.25 -6.91 6.25
C VAL A 84 12.20 -6.01 6.88
N VAL A 85 11.42 -5.29 6.06
CA VAL A 85 10.57 -4.20 6.58
C VAL A 85 9.15 -4.67 6.91
N GLU A 86 8.51 -5.52 6.10
CA GLU A 86 7.13 -5.95 6.34
C GLU A 86 7.04 -7.05 7.40
N VAL A 87 7.99 -7.99 7.43
CA VAL A 87 8.08 -9.00 8.49
C VAL A 87 8.36 -8.34 9.85
N GLY A 88 9.28 -7.37 9.88
CA GLY A 88 9.53 -6.56 11.07
C GLY A 88 8.29 -5.78 11.50
N ALA A 89 7.60 -5.13 10.57
CA ALA A 89 6.38 -4.39 10.86
C ALA A 89 5.27 -5.27 11.47
N ALA A 90 5.05 -6.47 10.93
CA ALA A 90 4.06 -7.41 11.46
C ALA A 90 4.42 -7.89 12.87
N ARG A 91 5.71 -8.19 13.11
CA ARG A 91 6.22 -8.57 14.44
C ARG A 91 5.99 -7.46 15.47
N GLU A 92 6.39 -6.24 15.15
CA GLU A 92 6.26 -5.09 16.04
C GLU A 92 4.78 -4.76 16.30
N ALA A 93 3.92 -4.78 15.27
CA ALA A 93 2.48 -4.58 15.44
C ALA A 93 1.86 -5.60 16.38
N ALA A 94 2.24 -6.87 16.30
CA ALA A 94 1.76 -7.93 17.18
C ALA A 94 2.31 -7.82 18.61
N GLY A 95 3.47 -7.19 18.79
CA GLY A 95 4.09 -6.96 20.12
C GLY A 95 3.48 -5.77 20.88
N ARG A 96 2.65 -4.93 20.23
CA ARG A 96 2.03 -3.76 20.85
C ARG A 96 0.65 -4.08 21.43
N GLU A 97 0.28 -3.35 22.46
CA GLU A 97 -1.11 -3.29 22.92
C GLU A 97 -1.92 -2.38 21.99
N LEU A 98 -2.71 -2.99 21.11
CA LEU A 98 -3.55 -2.26 20.16
C LEU A 98 -4.85 -1.83 20.81
N SER A 99 -5.26 -0.58 20.59
CA SER A 99 -6.57 -0.06 21.01
C SER A 99 -7.72 -0.80 20.29
N ALA A 100 -8.93 -0.67 20.82
CA ALA A 100 -10.13 -1.24 20.19
C ALA A 100 -10.34 -0.68 18.77
N GLU A 101 -10.02 0.59 18.54
CA GLU A 101 -10.11 1.26 17.25
C GLU A 101 -9.07 0.70 16.27
N GLU A 102 -7.80 0.55 16.69
CA GLU A 102 -6.74 -0.05 15.88
C GLU A 102 -7.05 -1.49 15.49
N ARG A 103 -7.58 -2.28 16.42
CA ARG A 103 -8.02 -3.66 16.18
C ARG A 103 -9.17 -3.73 15.18
N ALA A 104 -10.17 -2.86 15.32
CA ALA A 104 -11.31 -2.78 14.40
C ALA A 104 -10.85 -2.32 13.00
N ALA A 105 -9.93 -1.35 12.91
CA ALA A 105 -9.36 -0.90 11.65
C ALA A 105 -8.61 -2.02 10.92
N LEU A 106 -7.81 -2.82 11.65
CA LEU A 106 -7.06 -3.94 11.06
C LEU A 106 -8.00 -5.05 10.56
N ALA A 107 -9.03 -5.42 11.35
CA ALA A 107 -10.03 -6.40 10.93
C ALA A 107 -10.84 -5.90 9.72
N GLY A 108 -11.21 -4.61 9.71
CA GLY A 108 -11.91 -3.99 8.59
C GLY A 108 -11.08 -3.94 7.31
N ALA A 109 -9.76 -3.67 7.42
CA ALA A 109 -8.86 -3.67 6.26
C ALA A 109 -8.70 -5.08 5.66
N LEU A 110 -8.64 -6.12 6.50
CA LEU A 110 -8.65 -7.52 6.04
C LEU A 110 -9.94 -7.84 5.30
N ALA A 111 -11.11 -7.54 5.90
CA ALA A 111 -12.41 -7.79 5.28
C ALA A 111 -12.53 -7.08 3.92
N ALA A 112 -12.15 -5.80 3.86
CA ALA A 112 -12.17 -5.03 2.62
C ALA A 112 -11.26 -5.62 1.53
N CYS A 113 -10.10 -6.17 1.90
CA CYS A 113 -9.20 -6.86 0.95
C CYS A 113 -9.84 -8.14 0.42
N THR A 114 -10.33 -9.01 1.30
CA THR A 114 -10.91 -10.32 0.96
C THR A 114 -12.21 -10.20 0.13
N GLU A 115 -13.04 -9.19 0.42
CA GLU A 115 -14.32 -8.94 -0.27
C GLU A 115 -14.15 -8.10 -1.55
N SER A 116 -12.93 -7.73 -1.90
CA SER A 116 -12.64 -6.81 -2.99
C SER A 116 -12.94 -7.41 -4.38
N SER A 117 -13.23 -6.52 -5.33
CA SER A 117 -13.18 -6.86 -6.75
C SER A 117 -11.74 -7.04 -7.21
N ASP A 118 -11.53 -7.77 -8.31
CA ASP A 118 -10.20 -7.96 -8.92
C ASP A 118 -9.51 -6.61 -9.23
N VAL A 119 -10.28 -5.57 -9.54
CA VAL A 119 -9.78 -4.23 -9.86
C VAL A 119 -9.24 -3.52 -8.61
N ASP A 120 -9.90 -3.71 -7.46
CA ASP A 120 -9.55 -3.02 -6.20
C ASP A 120 -8.58 -3.81 -5.34
N HIS A 121 -8.40 -5.10 -5.59
CA HIS A 121 -7.66 -6.01 -4.72
C HIS A 121 -6.25 -5.51 -4.41
N ARG A 122 -5.43 -5.17 -5.43
CA ARG A 122 -4.06 -4.69 -5.21
C ARG A 122 -3.98 -3.42 -4.36
N ARG A 123 -4.97 -2.55 -4.50
CA ARG A 123 -5.05 -1.31 -3.72
C ARG A 123 -5.37 -1.60 -2.26
N LEU A 124 -6.33 -2.50 -2.01
CA LEU A 124 -6.76 -2.86 -0.67
C LEU A 124 -5.74 -3.74 0.04
N ASP A 125 -5.09 -4.65 -0.68
CA ASP A 125 -3.93 -5.41 -0.24
C ASP A 125 -2.80 -4.47 0.22
N SER A 126 -2.43 -3.49 -0.60
CA SER A 126 -1.42 -2.49 -0.20
C SER A 126 -1.85 -1.69 1.02
N ARG A 127 -3.15 -1.35 1.14
CA ARG A 127 -3.67 -0.63 2.32
C ARG A 127 -3.55 -1.46 3.59
N LEU A 128 -3.80 -2.76 3.52
CA LEU A 128 -3.63 -3.68 4.66
C LEU A 128 -2.17 -3.69 5.13
N HIS A 129 -1.21 -3.85 4.21
CA HIS A 129 0.22 -3.83 4.55
C HIS A 129 0.69 -2.51 5.15
N LEU A 130 0.19 -1.38 4.62
CA LEU A 130 0.50 -0.06 5.16
C LEU A 130 -0.08 0.15 6.56
N LEU A 131 -1.29 -0.33 6.80
CA LEU A 131 -1.89 -0.29 8.14
C LEU A 131 -1.08 -1.13 9.14
N ILE A 132 -0.59 -2.31 8.74
CA ILE A 132 0.31 -3.10 9.58
C ILE A 132 1.59 -2.32 9.91
N ALA A 133 2.16 -1.60 8.93
CA ALA A 133 3.31 -0.74 9.17
C ALA A 133 2.99 0.44 10.11
N GLU A 134 1.82 1.05 9.99
CA GLU A 134 1.34 2.09 10.91
C GLU A 134 1.22 1.54 12.34
N LEU A 135 0.61 0.35 12.47
CA LEU A 135 0.41 -0.34 13.75
C LEU A 135 1.70 -0.82 14.42
N SER A 136 2.82 -0.92 13.68
CA SER A 136 4.14 -1.18 14.28
C SER A 136 4.60 -0.07 15.24
N GLY A 137 4.00 1.12 15.17
CA GLY A 137 4.37 2.30 15.94
C GLY A 137 5.54 3.09 15.35
N SER A 138 6.15 2.64 14.27
CA SER A 138 7.26 3.33 13.60
C SER A 138 6.78 4.14 12.40
N GLN A 139 6.70 5.45 12.57
CA GLN A 139 6.35 6.37 11.47
C GLN A 139 7.36 6.32 10.30
N SER A 140 8.61 5.92 10.57
CA SER A 140 9.64 5.79 9.55
C SER A 140 9.46 4.55 8.66
N LEU A 141 8.78 3.50 9.13
CA LEU A 141 8.52 2.29 8.35
C LEU A 141 7.48 2.52 7.25
N VAL A 142 6.46 3.35 7.51
CA VAL A 142 5.35 3.56 6.59
C VAL A 142 5.81 3.96 5.18
N PRO A 143 6.66 5.00 4.97
CA PRO A 143 7.11 5.36 3.64
C PRO A 143 8.00 4.29 2.98
N ILE A 144 8.74 3.50 3.77
CA ILE A 144 9.59 2.42 3.24
C ILE A 144 8.71 1.27 2.74
N VAL A 145 7.72 0.85 3.52
CA VAL A 145 6.74 -0.16 3.09
C VAL A 145 5.92 0.34 1.89
N ALA A 146 5.53 1.62 1.86
CA ALA A 146 4.84 2.21 0.71
C ALA A 146 5.68 2.12 -0.58
N ASN A 147 6.99 2.39 -0.50
CA ASN A 147 7.89 2.24 -1.64
C ASN A 147 7.98 0.77 -2.09
N ALA A 148 8.21 -0.16 -1.15
CA ALA A 148 8.28 -1.59 -1.44
C ALA A 148 6.98 -2.10 -2.09
N ARG A 149 5.81 -1.67 -1.59
CA ARG A 149 4.48 -2.01 -2.14
C ARG A 149 4.25 -1.42 -3.53
N THR A 150 4.75 -0.21 -3.80
CA THR A 150 4.69 0.39 -5.14
C THR A 150 5.48 -0.44 -6.15
N ARG A 151 6.68 -0.88 -5.79
CA ARG A 151 7.54 -1.69 -6.64
C ARG A 151 6.94 -3.07 -6.91
N VAL A 152 6.50 -3.80 -5.88
CA VAL A 152 5.88 -5.12 -6.08
C VAL A 152 4.59 -5.03 -6.90
N ASN A 153 3.77 -3.99 -6.74
CA ASN A 153 2.58 -3.80 -7.56
C ASN A 153 2.94 -3.58 -9.04
N ALA A 154 4.02 -2.83 -9.32
CA ALA A 154 4.50 -2.65 -10.69
C ALA A 154 4.94 -3.98 -11.32
N LEU A 155 5.63 -4.84 -10.56
CA LEU A 155 6.01 -6.18 -10.98
C LEU A 155 4.78 -7.09 -11.19
N LEU A 156 3.83 -7.09 -10.26
CA LEU A 156 2.61 -7.88 -10.36
C LEU A 156 1.66 -7.41 -11.47
N ASP A 157 1.76 -6.16 -11.93
CA ASP A 157 0.95 -5.65 -13.05
C ASP A 157 1.31 -6.32 -14.40
N GLU A 158 2.48 -6.96 -14.47
CA GLU A 158 2.93 -7.69 -15.67
C GLU A 158 2.38 -9.12 -15.75
N ILE A 159 1.82 -9.67 -14.66
CA ILE A 159 1.25 -11.03 -14.61
C ILE A 159 -0.26 -11.03 -14.45
N PRO A 160 -0.97 -12.01 -15.05
CA PRO A 160 -2.42 -12.11 -14.89
C PRO A 160 -2.83 -12.36 -13.44
N MET A 161 -3.89 -11.69 -13.01
CA MET A 161 -4.49 -11.93 -11.71
C MET A 161 -5.37 -13.18 -11.77
N LEU A 162 -4.96 -14.24 -11.07
CA LEU A 162 -5.67 -15.51 -11.06
C LEU A 162 -6.40 -15.70 -9.73
N ARG A 163 -7.69 -16.09 -9.79
CA ARG A 163 -8.53 -16.33 -8.60
C ARG A 163 -7.91 -17.26 -7.55
N PRO A 164 -7.29 -18.40 -7.91
CA PRO A 164 -6.62 -19.24 -6.92
C PRO A 164 -5.49 -18.53 -6.15
N ASN A 165 -4.73 -17.65 -6.82
CA ASN A 165 -3.65 -16.90 -6.20
C ASN A 165 -4.20 -15.86 -5.22
N LEU A 166 -5.33 -15.22 -5.55
CA LEU A 166 -6.02 -14.29 -4.66
C LEU A 166 -6.51 -15.00 -3.40
N ALA A 167 -7.20 -16.13 -3.55
CA ALA A 167 -7.70 -16.90 -2.41
C ALA A 167 -6.57 -17.39 -1.49
N HIS A 168 -5.41 -17.75 -2.06
CA HIS A 168 -4.23 -18.11 -1.28
C HIS A 168 -3.66 -16.91 -0.51
N SER A 169 -3.54 -15.75 -1.18
CA SER A 169 -3.11 -14.50 -0.55
C SER A 169 -4.05 -14.08 0.59
N ASP A 170 -5.37 -14.17 0.39
CA ASP A 170 -6.37 -13.84 1.41
C ASP A 170 -6.25 -14.74 2.65
N ALA A 171 -6.00 -16.03 2.46
CA ALA A 171 -5.76 -16.96 3.58
C ALA A 171 -4.49 -16.58 4.36
N GLN A 172 -3.43 -16.18 3.68
CA GLN A 172 -2.19 -15.71 4.30
C GLN A 172 -2.42 -14.37 5.05
N HIS A 173 -3.14 -13.42 4.47
CA HIS A 173 -3.52 -12.17 5.14
C HIS A 173 -4.32 -12.44 6.42
N ALA A 174 -5.26 -13.38 6.38
CA ALA A 174 -6.04 -13.77 7.56
C ALA A 174 -5.14 -14.34 8.67
N ALA A 175 -4.13 -15.14 8.32
CA ALA A 175 -3.15 -15.68 9.28
C ALA A 175 -2.32 -14.55 9.92
N ILE A 176 -1.83 -13.61 9.12
CA ILE A 176 -1.06 -12.43 9.59
C ILE A 176 -1.90 -11.62 10.58
N VAL A 177 -3.11 -11.23 10.17
CA VAL A 177 -4.00 -10.39 10.99
C VAL A 177 -4.42 -11.11 12.28
N THR A 178 -4.71 -12.41 12.20
CA THR A 178 -5.04 -13.22 13.39
C THR A 178 -3.89 -13.24 14.37
N ALA A 179 -2.65 -13.44 13.91
CA ALA A 179 -1.47 -13.45 14.76
C ALA A 179 -1.23 -12.08 15.41
N ILE A 180 -1.40 -10.98 14.67
CA ILE A 180 -1.29 -9.61 15.21
C ILE A 180 -2.37 -9.37 16.28
N LEU A 181 -3.63 -9.65 15.98
CA LEU A 181 -4.75 -9.46 16.91
C LEU A 181 -4.66 -10.35 18.16
N SER A 182 -3.95 -11.47 18.06
CA SER A 182 -3.71 -12.40 19.17
C SER A 182 -2.46 -12.06 19.98
N GLY A 183 -1.71 -11.01 19.62
CA GLY A 183 -0.48 -10.62 20.32
C GLY A 183 0.62 -11.67 20.19
N GLN A 184 0.81 -12.26 19.00
CA GLN A 184 1.79 -13.32 18.73
C GLN A 184 2.87 -12.85 17.73
N PRO A 185 3.92 -12.14 18.18
CA PRO A 185 4.91 -11.51 17.29
C PRO A 185 5.62 -12.49 16.36
N ASP A 186 6.05 -13.66 16.87
CA ASP A 186 6.76 -14.64 16.07
C ASP A 186 5.85 -15.29 15.01
N ALA A 187 4.60 -15.56 15.35
CA ALA A 187 3.62 -16.08 14.41
C ALA A 187 3.28 -15.06 13.31
N ALA A 188 3.13 -13.77 13.67
CA ALA A 188 2.90 -12.70 12.72
C ALA A 188 4.08 -12.54 11.75
N ALA A 189 5.31 -12.59 12.24
CA ALA A 189 6.51 -12.54 11.44
C ALA A 189 6.60 -13.74 10.47
N THR A 190 6.32 -14.94 10.93
CA THR A 190 6.34 -16.16 10.11
C THR A 190 5.28 -16.09 9.02
N ALA A 191 4.04 -15.74 9.35
CA ALA A 191 2.96 -15.65 8.39
C ALA A 191 3.23 -14.55 7.32
N MET A 192 3.79 -13.40 7.72
CA MET A 192 4.19 -12.35 6.77
C MET A 192 5.32 -12.82 5.86
N LEU A 193 6.30 -13.55 6.37
CA LEU A 193 7.39 -14.11 5.56
C LEU A 193 6.85 -15.08 4.51
N GLU A 194 5.99 -16.00 4.89
CA GLU A 194 5.34 -16.96 3.96
C GLU A 194 4.55 -16.24 2.87
N HIS A 195 3.83 -15.17 3.22
CA HIS A 195 3.10 -14.35 2.26
C HIS A 195 4.04 -13.67 1.25
N ILE A 196 5.15 -13.09 1.72
CA ILE A 196 6.14 -12.45 0.84
C ILE A 196 6.79 -13.47 -0.09
N GLU A 197 7.15 -14.64 0.42
CA GLU A 197 7.75 -15.72 -0.38
C GLU A 197 6.78 -16.24 -1.43
N GLY A 198 5.49 -16.42 -1.08
CA GLY A 198 4.43 -16.80 -2.01
C GLY A 198 4.27 -15.80 -3.15
N SER A 199 4.19 -14.51 -2.83
CA SER A 199 4.08 -13.45 -3.85
C SER A 199 5.36 -13.32 -4.70
N THR A 200 6.53 -13.59 -4.14
CA THR A 200 7.81 -13.58 -4.87
C THR A 200 7.92 -14.78 -5.81
N ALA A 201 7.43 -15.96 -5.40
CA ALA A 201 7.39 -17.14 -6.25
C ALA A 201 6.51 -16.93 -7.48
N LEU A 202 5.37 -16.23 -7.35
CA LEU A 202 4.53 -15.85 -8.50
C LEU A 202 5.23 -14.94 -9.51
N LEU A 203 6.18 -14.13 -9.06
CA LEU A 203 6.94 -13.21 -9.92
C LEU A 203 8.11 -13.90 -10.64
N ARG A 204 8.53 -15.06 -10.15
CA ARG A 204 9.61 -15.87 -10.77
C ARG A 204 9.11 -16.87 -11.82
N GLY A 205 7.78 -17.11 -11.91
CA GLY A 205 7.13 -18.02 -12.84
C GLY A 205 7.06 -19.43 -12.29
#